data_4eec44d75e4c71d929147b6f659f8bab
#
_entry.id   4eec44d75e4c71d929147b6f659f8bab
#
_cell.length_a   1.000
_cell.length_b   1.000
_cell.length_c   1.000
_cell.angle_alpha   90.00
_cell.angle_beta   90.00
_cell.angle_gamma   90.00
#
_symmetry.space_group_name_H-M   'P 1'
#
loop_
_entity.id
_entity.type
_entity.pdbx_description
1 polymer ?
#
loop_
_entity_poly.entity_id
_entity_poly.type
_entity_poly.pdbx_seq_one_letter_code
_entity_poly.pdbx_strand_id
1 'polypeptide(L)'
;MSSTVGTSGTTALAVTSPWAVVPSLGNLDAYISAVNRLPMLTAEEEYEYAKKFREHDDLEAAGKLVLSHLRLVVSVSRKYLGYGLPHGDLIQEGNIGLMKAVKRFDPEQGVRLVSYALHWIRAEIHEYILKNWRMVKVATTKAQRKLFFNLRSMKQSFKDDADAETHRDTLTEAQIDVMARELNVKREEVMEMETRMSGGDVVLDPGPADDGEESYGPIAYLADATHEPTAELESRERDAMASEGIADALEQLDPRSRRIVEERWLKVNDDGSGGMTLHELASEYGVSAERIRQIEVAAMKKMRKALASYA
;
A
#
# COMPACT_ATOMS: atom_id res chain seq x y z
N MET A 1 -2.12 -73.25 42.81
CA MET A 1 -1.49 -72.73 41.60
C MET A 1 -1.76 -71.25 41.54
N SER A 2 -0.79 -70.47 41.97
CA SER A 2 -0.88 -69.05 42.18
C SER A 2 -0.39 -68.33 40.92
N SER A 3 -1.25 -67.51 40.37
CA SER A 3 -0.87 -66.63 39.23
C SER A 3 -0.60 -65.25 39.77
N THR A 4 0.64 -64.86 39.75
CA THR A 4 1.09 -63.51 40.07
C THR A 4 0.76 -62.57 38.92
N VAL A 5 -0.08 -61.57 39.20
CA VAL A 5 -0.37 -60.43 38.35
C VAL A 5 0.79 -59.45 38.45
N GLY A 6 1.46 -59.24 37.35
CA GLY A 6 2.53 -58.26 37.22
C GLY A 6 1.97 -56.83 37.24
N THR A 7 2.47 -56.03 38.14
CA THR A 7 2.24 -54.58 38.26
C THR A 7 2.87 -53.88 37.06
N SER A 8 2.04 -53.32 36.23
CA SER A 8 2.43 -52.42 35.14
C SER A 8 3.09 -51.16 35.68
N GLY A 9 4.32 -50.93 35.30
CA GLY A 9 5.09 -49.77 35.69
C GLY A 9 4.41 -48.47 35.23
N THR A 10 4.23 -47.60 36.19
CA THR A 10 3.86 -46.20 35.97
C THR A 10 4.95 -45.54 35.14
N THR A 11 4.64 -45.28 33.89
CA THR A 11 5.53 -44.47 33.01
C THR A 11 5.64 -43.09 33.63
N ALA A 12 6.75 -42.82 34.30
CA ALA A 12 7.07 -41.48 34.77
C ALA A 12 7.04 -40.55 33.54
N LEU A 13 6.12 -39.59 33.56
CA LEU A 13 6.11 -38.50 32.60
C LEU A 13 7.48 -37.83 32.66
N ALA A 14 8.28 -38.06 31.63
CA ALA A 14 9.54 -37.36 31.46
C ALA A 14 9.24 -35.88 31.62
N VAL A 15 9.90 -35.24 32.58
CA VAL A 15 9.86 -33.77 32.74
C VAL A 15 10.46 -33.20 31.44
N THR A 16 9.60 -32.97 30.50
CA THR A 16 9.99 -32.28 29.27
C THR A 16 10.49 -30.90 29.68
N SER A 17 11.70 -30.57 29.24
CA SER A 17 12.29 -29.24 29.45
C SER A 17 11.20 -28.17 29.24
N PRO A 18 11.09 -27.13 30.08
CA PRO A 18 10.12 -26.05 29.91
C PRO A 18 10.17 -25.42 28.50
N TRP A 19 11.29 -25.61 27.82
CA TRP A 19 11.57 -25.12 26.47
C TRP A 19 11.05 -26.04 25.35
N ALA A 20 10.61 -27.26 25.67
CA ALA A 20 10.11 -28.23 24.68
C ALA A 20 8.64 -27.99 24.28
N VAL A 21 7.93 -27.13 25.00
CA VAL A 21 6.53 -26.80 24.73
C VAL A 21 6.47 -25.70 23.68
N VAL A 22 6.32 -26.10 22.41
CA VAL A 22 5.97 -25.14 21.34
C VAL A 22 4.49 -24.77 21.56
N PRO A 23 4.17 -23.48 21.77
CA PRO A 23 2.78 -23.06 21.94
C PRO A 23 1.95 -23.41 20.72
N SER A 24 0.83 -24.14 20.88
CA SER A 24 -0.04 -24.46 19.77
C SER A 24 -0.77 -23.21 19.26
N LEU A 25 -0.78 -23.00 17.95
CA LEU A 25 -1.40 -21.86 17.30
C LEU A 25 -2.94 -21.99 17.12
N GLY A 26 -3.50 -23.16 17.48
CA GLY A 26 -4.92 -23.44 17.25
C GLY A 26 -5.90 -22.64 18.14
N ASN A 27 -5.42 -22.14 19.30
CA ASN A 27 -6.20 -21.29 20.20
C ASN A 27 -5.29 -20.18 20.74
N LEU A 28 -5.65 -18.93 20.48
CA LEU A 28 -4.87 -17.76 20.89
C LEU A 28 -4.69 -17.68 22.41
N ASP A 29 -5.71 -18.00 23.19
CA ASP A 29 -5.66 -17.97 24.65
C ASP A 29 -4.73 -19.07 25.20
N ALA A 30 -4.75 -20.25 24.59
CA ALA A 30 -3.82 -21.34 24.91
C ALA A 30 -2.38 -20.93 24.59
N TYR A 31 -2.15 -20.28 23.45
CA TYR A 31 -0.84 -19.74 23.10
C TYR A 31 -0.35 -18.71 24.14
N ILE A 32 -1.16 -17.70 24.45
CA ILE A 32 -0.81 -16.67 25.44
C ILE A 32 -0.54 -17.30 26.82
N SER A 33 -1.34 -18.28 27.22
CA SER A 33 -1.16 -18.99 28.49
C SER A 33 0.15 -19.80 28.50
N ALA A 34 0.50 -20.48 27.41
CA ALA A 34 1.74 -21.20 27.27
C ALA A 34 2.96 -20.26 27.31
N VAL A 35 2.91 -19.16 26.58
CA VAL A 35 3.97 -18.13 26.57
C VAL A 35 4.19 -17.54 27.96
N ASN A 36 3.12 -17.31 28.74
CA ASN A 36 3.22 -16.79 30.09
C ASN A 36 3.84 -17.77 31.11
N ARG A 37 3.88 -19.06 30.80
CA ARG A 37 4.53 -20.08 31.64
C ARG A 37 6.03 -20.21 31.38
N LEU A 38 6.52 -19.70 30.24
CA LEU A 38 7.94 -19.79 29.92
C LEU A 38 8.78 -19.00 30.93
N PRO A 39 9.94 -19.54 31.34
CA PRO A 39 10.84 -18.85 32.26
C PRO A 39 11.45 -17.60 31.58
N MET A 40 11.68 -16.58 32.39
CA MET A 40 12.41 -15.38 31.97
C MET A 40 13.91 -15.58 32.23
N LEU A 41 14.74 -15.15 31.31
CA LEU A 41 16.19 -15.19 31.46
C LEU A 41 16.71 -14.05 32.31
N THR A 42 17.73 -14.34 33.12
CA THR A 42 18.54 -13.31 33.79
C THR A 42 19.42 -12.58 32.78
N ALA A 43 20.02 -11.46 33.18
CA ALA A 43 20.92 -10.72 32.29
C ALA A 43 22.17 -11.53 31.91
N GLU A 44 22.65 -12.35 32.84
CA GLU A 44 23.82 -13.20 32.64
C GLU A 44 23.53 -14.35 31.68
N GLU A 45 22.41 -15.04 31.85
CA GLU A 45 21.96 -16.09 30.92
C GLU A 45 21.68 -15.56 29.52
N GLU A 46 21.04 -14.36 29.43
CA GLU A 46 20.79 -13.68 28.15
C GLU A 46 22.12 -13.42 27.41
N TYR A 47 23.12 -12.91 28.12
CA TYR A 47 24.46 -12.67 27.57
C TYR A 47 25.12 -13.95 27.12
N GLU A 48 25.12 -15.02 27.94
CA GLU A 48 25.70 -16.29 27.59
C GLU A 48 25.07 -16.92 26.35
N TYR A 49 23.72 -16.96 26.29
CA TYR A 49 23.02 -17.51 25.11
C TYR A 49 23.25 -16.66 23.86
N ALA A 50 23.26 -15.34 23.99
CA ALA A 50 23.56 -14.44 22.86
C ALA A 50 24.98 -14.64 22.33
N LYS A 51 25.96 -14.83 23.24
CA LYS A 51 27.34 -15.10 22.89
C LYS A 51 27.49 -16.47 22.20
N LYS A 52 26.88 -17.54 22.74
CA LYS A 52 26.86 -18.87 22.13
C LYS A 52 26.27 -18.85 20.72
N PHE A 53 25.16 -18.13 20.54
CA PHE A 53 24.54 -18.00 19.22
C PHE A 53 25.45 -17.24 18.24
N ARG A 54 26.10 -16.17 18.68
CA ARG A 54 26.96 -15.37 17.80
C ARG A 54 28.28 -16.05 17.40
N GLU A 55 28.90 -16.81 18.32
CA GLU A 55 30.17 -17.45 18.10
C GLU A 55 30.04 -18.84 17.41
N HIS A 56 28.96 -19.55 17.69
CA HIS A 56 28.80 -20.96 17.26
C HIS A 56 27.56 -21.21 16.43
N ASP A 57 26.75 -20.19 16.11
CA ASP A 57 25.44 -20.32 15.43
C ASP A 57 24.50 -21.34 16.13
N ASP A 58 24.58 -21.40 17.48
CA ASP A 58 23.79 -22.33 18.29
C ASP A 58 22.29 -21.98 18.22
N LEU A 59 21.53 -22.76 17.45
CA LEU A 59 20.08 -22.60 17.27
C LEU A 59 19.29 -22.85 18.56
N GLU A 60 19.78 -23.70 19.47
CA GLU A 60 19.12 -23.92 20.76
C GLU A 60 19.23 -22.68 21.65
N ALA A 61 20.38 -22.05 21.67
CA ALA A 61 20.58 -20.80 22.39
C ALA A 61 19.69 -19.68 21.82
N ALA A 62 19.62 -19.55 20.50
CA ALA A 62 18.70 -18.62 19.83
C ALA A 62 17.22 -18.92 20.16
N GLY A 63 16.84 -20.20 20.17
CA GLY A 63 15.49 -20.63 20.56
C GLY A 63 15.11 -20.21 21.98
N LYS A 64 16.03 -20.39 22.95
CA LYS A 64 15.82 -19.96 24.34
C LYS A 64 15.66 -18.44 24.46
N LEU A 65 16.47 -17.66 23.72
CA LEU A 65 16.35 -16.21 23.67
C LEU A 65 14.99 -15.77 23.09
N VAL A 66 14.53 -16.37 22.01
CA VAL A 66 13.21 -16.06 21.43
C VAL A 66 12.09 -16.44 22.40
N LEU A 67 12.07 -17.67 22.89
CA LEU A 67 11.00 -18.21 23.75
C LEU A 67 10.83 -17.38 25.03
N SER A 68 11.91 -16.97 25.67
CA SER A 68 11.89 -16.16 26.90
C SER A 68 11.28 -14.76 26.70
N HIS A 69 11.34 -14.24 25.45
CA HIS A 69 10.87 -12.90 25.11
C HIS A 69 9.51 -12.85 24.37
N LEU A 70 8.86 -13.99 24.10
CA LEU A 70 7.53 -14.03 23.47
C LEU A 70 6.47 -13.26 24.28
N ARG A 71 6.58 -13.25 25.61
CA ARG A 71 5.70 -12.45 26.49
C ARG A 71 5.75 -10.95 26.18
N LEU A 72 6.94 -10.45 25.84
CA LEU A 72 7.12 -9.06 25.40
C LEU A 72 6.34 -8.78 24.11
N VAL A 73 6.42 -9.69 23.14
CA VAL A 73 5.69 -9.56 21.87
C VAL A 73 4.19 -9.48 22.10
N VAL A 74 3.62 -10.37 22.92
CA VAL A 74 2.20 -10.34 23.29
C VAL A 74 1.81 -9.02 23.94
N SER A 75 2.65 -8.50 24.84
CA SER A 75 2.40 -7.21 25.51
C SER A 75 2.42 -6.04 24.53
N VAL A 76 3.34 -6.05 23.58
CA VAL A 76 3.46 -4.99 22.55
C VAL A 76 2.30 -5.06 21.57
N SER A 77 1.96 -6.25 21.05
CA SER A 77 0.88 -6.43 20.07
C SER A 77 -0.49 -5.98 20.56
N ARG A 78 -0.78 -6.14 21.86
CA ARG A 78 -2.03 -5.66 22.48
C ARG A 78 -2.30 -4.17 22.27
N LYS A 79 -1.25 -3.36 22.18
CA LYS A 79 -1.38 -1.90 21.96
C LYS A 79 -1.91 -1.55 20.57
N TYR A 80 -1.88 -2.51 19.64
CA TYR A 80 -2.27 -2.33 18.25
C TYR A 80 -3.62 -2.97 17.89
N LEU A 81 -4.36 -3.53 18.84
CA LEU A 81 -5.69 -4.12 18.61
C LEU A 81 -6.69 -3.11 18.04
N GLY A 82 -6.54 -1.82 18.35
CA GLY A 82 -7.41 -0.76 17.87
C GLY A 82 -7.40 -0.52 16.35
N TYR A 83 -6.53 -1.21 15.61
CA TYR A 83 -6.47 -1.12 14.14
C TYR A 83 -7.39 -2.13 13.44
N GLY A 84 -8.09 -3.02 14.19
CA GLY A 84 -9.06 -3.97 13.63
C GLY A 84 -8.44 -5.21 12.98
N LEU A 85 -7.15 -5.43 13.14
CA LEU A 85 -6.45 -6.62 12.62
C LEU A 85 -6.45 -7.76 13.62
N PRO A 86 -6.41 -9.04 13.17
CA PRO A 86 -6.39 -10.20 14.06
C PRO A 86 -5.19 -10.17 14.99
N HIS A 87 -5.44 -10.38 16.31
CA HIS A 87 -4.37 -10.34 17.31
C HIS A 87 -3.31 -11.41 17.09
N GLY A 88 -3.72 -12.59 16.61
CA GLY A 88 -2.79 -13.67 16.27
C GLY A 88 -1.74 -13.25 15.25
N ASP A 89 -2.18 -12.55 14.20
CA ASP A 89 -1.29 -12.10 13.13
C ASP A 89 -0.32 -11.01 13.63
N LEU A 90 -0.81 -10.07 14.45
CA LEU A 90 0.03 -9.05 15.09
C LEU A 90 1.11 -9.67 15.98
N ILE A 91 0.79 -10.77 16.68
CA ILE A 91 1.76 -11.51 17.49
C ILE A 91 2.78 -12.19 16.59
N GLN A 92 2.36 -12.85 15.49
CA GLN A 92 3.30 -13.54 14.61
C GLN A 92 4.26 -12.58 13.91
N GLU A 93 3.78 -11.46 13.44
CA GLU A 93 4.64 -10.42 12.88
C GLU A 93 5.60 -9.83 13.94
N GLY A 94 5.10 -9.65 15.16
CA GLY A 94 5.96 -9.30 16.30
C GLY A 94 7.03 -10.36 16.59
N ASN A 95 6.71 -11.65 16.47
CA ASN A 95 7.66 -12.75 16.62
C ASN A 95 8.73 -12.72 15.52
N ILE A 96 8.35 -12.41 14.28
CA ILE A 96 9.30 -12.20 13.17
C ILE A 96 10.25 -11.05 13.51
N GLY A 97 9.73 -9.95 14.04
CA GLY A 97 10.53 -8.83 14.53
C GLY A 97 11.51 -9.24 15.63
N LEU A 98 11.05 -10.02 16.61
CA LEU A 98 11.90 -10.56 17.67
C LEU A 98 13.02 -11.47 17.11
N MET A 99 12.70 -12.37 16.19
CA MET A 99 13.71 -13.23 15.55
C MET A 99 14.75 -12.42 14.76
N LYS A 100 14.33 -11.37 14.06
CA LYS A 100 15.25 -10.44 13.39
C LYS A 100 16.14 -9.71 14.39
N ALA A 101 15.61 -9.33 15.54
CA ALA A 101 16.37 -8.72 16.62
C ALA A 101 17.42 -9.67 17.20
N VAL A 102 17.04 -10.90 17.55
CA VAL A 102 17.95 -11.92 18.07
C VAL A 102 19.10 -12.19 17.11
N LYS A 103 18.81 -12.31 15.81
CA LYS A 103 19.83 -12.53 14.78
C LYS A 103 20.88 -11.41 14.69
N ARG A 104 20.51 -10.17 15.02
CA ARG A 104 21.36 -8.98 14.91
C ARG A 104 21.85 -8.46 16.24
N PHE A 105 21.47 -9.10 17.33
CA PHE A 105 21.79 -8.66 18.68
C PHE A 105 23.29 -8.84 18.97
N ASP A 106 23.89 -7.80 19.53
CA ASP A 106 25.27 -7.81 20.00
C ASP A 106 25.30 -7.64 21.53
N PRO A 107 25.62 -8.71 22.27
CA PRO A 107 25.63 -8.65 23.72
C PRO A 107 26.74 -7.77 24.30
N GLU A 108 27.80 -7.47 23.52
CA GLU A 108 28.93 -6.65 23.99
C GLU A 108 28.61 -5.16 24.04
N GLN A 109 27.52 -4.72 23.42
CA GLN A 109 27.07 -3.32 23.45
C GLN A 109 26.51 -2.86 24.81
N GLY A 110 26.40 -3.76 25.80
CA GLY A 110 25.91 -3.44 27.14
C GLY A 110 24.40 -3.12 27.21
N VAL A 111 23.64 -3.37 26.16
CA VAL A 111 22.18 -3.13 26.08
C VAL A 111 21.43 -4.46 26.24
N ARG A 112 20.31 -4.44 26.98
CA ARG A 112 19.45 -5.62 27.10
C ARG A 112 18.73 -5.92 25.80
N LEU A 113 18.55 -7.22 25.49
CA LEU A 113 17.81 -7.67 24.31
C LEU A 113 16.39 -7.09 24.26
N VAL A 114 15.71 -6.96 25.40
CA VAL A 114 14.38 -6.36 25.49
C VAL A 114 14.34 -4.96 24.84
N SER A 115 15.29 -4.10 25.19
CA SER A 115 15.35 -2.72 24.66
C SER A 115 15.60 -2.68 23.17
N TYR A 116 16.50 -3.54 22.71
CA TYR A 116 16.84 -3.66 21.28
C TYR A 116 15.67 -4.27 20.46
N ALA A 117 15.09 -5.36 20.96
CA ALA A 117 14.01 -6.07 20.28
C ALA A 117 12.74 -5.25 20.15
N LEU A 118 12.43 -4.36 21.10
CA LEU A 118 11.26 -3.49 21.04
C LEU A 118 11.16 -2.69 19.73
N HIS A 119 12.28 -2.21 19.22
CA HIS A 119 12.30 -1.45 17.96
C HIS A 119 11.97 -2.34 16.77
N TRP A 120 12.51 -3.56 16.73
CA TRP A 120 12.26 -4.52 15.66
C TRP A 120 10.82 -5.05 15.68
N ILE A 121 10.32 -5.40 16.87
CA ILE A 121 8.95 -5.87 17.07
C ILE A 121 7.95 -4.80 16.59
N ARG A 122 8.13 -3.55 17.00
CA ARG A 122 7.27 -2.44 16.56
C ARG A 122 7.36 -2.21 15.06
N ALA A 123 8.54 -2.27 14.49
CA ALA A 123 8.74 -2.03 13.06
C ALA A 123 7.96 -3.05 12.21
N GLU A 124 8.03 -4.35 12.54
CA GLU A 124 7.31 -5.40 11.81
C GLU A 124 5.80 -5.27 12.00
N ILE A 125 5.33 -5.05 13.23
CA ILE A 125 3.89 -4.82 13.49
C ILE A 125 3.38 -3.59 12.71
N HIS A 126 4.11 -2.48 12.73
CA HIS A 126 3.74 -1.28 11.98
C HIS A 126 3.70 -1.53 10.48
N GLU A 127 4.67 -2.26 9.94
CA GLU A 127 4.70 -2.59 8.51
C GLU A 127 3.53 -3.49 8.12
N TYR A 128 3.21 -4.49 8.95
CA TYR A 128 2.06 -5.36 8.76
C TYR A 128 0.74 -4.57 8.76
N ILE A 129 0.54 -3.68 9.76
CA ILE A 129 -0.64 -2.82 9.83
C ILE A 129 -0.78 -1.97 8.57
N LEU A 130 0.28 -1.29 8.14
CA LEU A 130 0.24 -0.43 6.94
C LEU A 130 -0.09 -1.19 5.65
N LYS A 131 0.27 -2.48 5.58
CA LYS A 131 0.00 -3.33 4.42
C LYS A 131 -1.42 -3.90 4.40
N ASN A 132 -1.96 -4.23 5.58
CA ASN A 132 -3.17 -5.04 5.70
C ASN A 132 -4.37 -4.30 6.31
N TRP A 133 -4.21 -3.03 6.68
CA TRP A 133 -5.30 -2.25 7.27
C TRP A 133 -6.49 -2.05 6.33
N ARG A 134 -6.22 -1.93 5.02
CA ARG A 134 -7.23 -1.83 3.95
C ARG A 134 -6.75 -2.53 2.69
N MET A 135 -7.68 -2.81 1.77
CA MET A 135 -7.38 -3.40 0.46
C MET A 135 -6.40 -2.54 -0.34
N VAL A 136 -6.54 -1.21 -0.25
CA VAL A 136 -5.64 -0.25 -0.90
C VAL A 136 -4.64 0.31 0.12
N LYS A 137 -3.36 0.42 -0.26
CA LYS A 137 -2.33 1.01 0.59
C LYS A 137 -2.62 2.50 0.83
N VAL A 138 -2.94 2.85 2.07
CA VAL A 138 -3.30 4.23 2.46
C VAL A 138 -2.08 5.12 2.65
N ALA A 139 -0.98 4.57 3.20
CA ALA A 139 0.22 5.34 3.54
C ALA A 139 1.46 4.78 2.83
N THR A 140 1.92 5.44 1.78
CA THR A 140 3.07 5.04 0.96
C THR A 140 4.32 5.86 1.28
N THR A 141 4.18 7.16 1.54
CA THR A 141 5.29 8.07 1.86
C THR A 141 5.65 8.05 3.35
N LYS A 142 6.85 8.54 3.68
CA LYS A 142 7.31 8.65 5.08
C LYS A 142 6.39 9.57 5.90
N ALA A 143 5.93 10.67 5.34
CA ALA A 143 5.02 11.62 5.97
C ALA A 143 3.66 10.97 6.25
N GLN A 144 3.08 10.28 5.26
CA GLN A 144 1.81 9.57 5.40
C GLN A 144 1.87 8.46 6.45
N ARG A 145 2.97 7.68 6.52
CA ARG A 145 3.17 6.67 7.58
C ARG A 145 3.21 7.30 8.97
N LYS A 146 3.88 8.45 9.12
CA LYS A 146 3.93 9.19 10.37
C LYS A 146 2.55 9.70 10.79
N LEU A 147 1.81 10.24 9.84
CA LEU A 147 0.43 10.69 10.05
C LEU A 147 -0.50 9.54 10.40
N PHE A 148 -0.41 8.41 9.72
CA PHE A 148 -1.25 7.24 9.97
C PHE A 148 -1.28 6.81 11.45
N PHE A 149 -0.13 6.76 12.10
CA PHE A 149 -0.04 6.34 13.50
C PHE A 149 -0.36 7.44 14.51
N ASN A 150 -0.16 8.72 14.15
CA ASN A 150 -0.31 9.82 15.09
C ASN A 150 -1.64 10.59 14.93
N LEU A 151 -2.23 10.64 13.73
CA LEU A 151 -3.42 11.43 13.43
C LEU A 151 -4.60 11.08 14.35
N ARG A 152 -4.85 9.79 14.57
CA ARG A 152 -5.95 9.34 15.45
C ARG A 152 -5.74 9.74 16.90
N SER A 153 -4.52 9.60 17.42
CA SER A 153 -4.19 9.98 18.80
C SER A 153 -4.27 11.48 19.01
N MET A 154 -3.74 12.27 18.08
CA MET A 154 -3.81 13.73 18.14
C MET A 154 -5.26 14.25 17.98
N LYS A 155 -6.04 13.62 17.08
CA LYS A 155 -7.45 13.94 16.92
C LYS A 155 -8.24 13.65 18.20
N GLN A 156 -7.89 12.60 18.93
CA GLN A 156 -8.50 12.28 20.22
C GLN A 156 -8.11 13.32 21.28
N SER A 157 -6.84 13.70 21.39
CA SER A 157 -6.41 14.74 22.34
C SER A 157 -7.10 16.09 22.07
N PHE A 158 -7.29 16.46 20.81
CA PHE A 158 -8.06 17.70 20.48
C PHE A 158 -9.55 17.60 20.85
N LYS A 159 -10.12 16.40 20.83
CA LYS A 159 -11.50 16.17 21.28
C LYS A 159 -11.61 16.25 22.82
N ASP A 160 -10.59 15.76 23.51
CA ASP A 160 -10.56 15.80 24.98
C ASP A 160 -10.34 17.23 25.51
N ASP A 161 -9.66 18.08 24.74
CA ASP A 161 -9.42 19.50 25.06
C ASP A 161 -10.57 20.44 24.65
N ALA A 162 -11.51 19.97 23.80
CA ALA A 162 -12.63 20.76 23.31
C ALA A 162 -13.87 20.57 24.15
N ASP A 163 -14.58 21.67 24.44
CA ASP A 163 -15.88 21.62 25.12
C ASP A 163 -16.89 20.76 24.33
N ALA A 164 -17.73 20.01 25.04
CA ALA A 164 -18.62 18.97 24.51
C ALA A 164 -19.58 19.41 23.38
N GLU A 165 -19.75 20.70 23.14
CA GLU A 165 -20.64 21.24 22.10
C GLU A 165 -20.03 21.30 20.69
N THR A 166 -18.71 21.07 20.53
CA THR A 166 -18.00 21.22 19.26
C THR A 166 -17.44 19.90 18.69
N HIS A 167 -18.12 18.79 18.90
CA HIS A 167 -17.71 17.49 18.39
C HIS A 167 -17.86 17.42 16.85
N ARG A 168 -16.87 17.94 16.14
CA ARG A 168 -16.75 17.76 14.68
C ARG A 168 -15.88 16.54 14.39
N ASP A 169 -16.27 15.75 13.40
CA ASP A 169 -15.47 14.61 12.95
C ASP A 169 -14.29 15.03 12.04
N THR A 170 -14.32 16.26 11.54
CA THR A 170 -13.26 16.83 10.71
C THR A 170 -12.39 17.80 11.51
N LEU A 171 -11.09 17.85 11.17
CA LEU A 171 -10.13 18.77 11.76
C LEU A 171 -10.39 20.21 11.33
N THR A 172 -10.20 21.14 12.27
CA THR A 172 -10.19 22.57 11.95
C THR A 172 -8.84 23.00 11.35
N GLU A 173 -8.81 24.11 10.64
CA GLU A 173 -7.57 24.64 10.06
C GLU A 173 -6.46 24.84 11.09
N ALA A 174 -6.81 25.36 12.27
CA ALA A 174 -5.87 25.55 13.37
C ALA A 174 -5.27 24.21 13.87
N GLN A 175 -6.09 23.16 13.96
CA GLN A 175 -5.64 21.83 14.36
C GLN A 175 -4.73 21.19 13.30
N ILE A 176 -5.03 21.40 12.01
CA ILE A 176 -4.17 20.98 10.89
C ILE A 176 -2.81 21.66 10.98
N ASP A 177 -2.75 22.94 11.28
CA ASP A 177 -1.50 23.68 11.42
C ASP A 177 -0.67 23.23 12.64
N VAL A 178 -1.31 22.87 13.74
CA VAL A 178 -0.65 22.30 14.91
C VAL A 178 -0.05 20.94 14.58
N MET A 179 -0.85 20.04 13.96
CA MET A 179 -0.37 18.73 13.53
C MET A 179 0.79 18.81 12.53
N ALA A 180 0.69 19.69 11.53
CA ALA A 180 1.72 19.88 10.53
C ALA A 180 3.06 20.29 11.17
N ARG A 181 3.02 21.18 12.17
CA ARG A 181 4.21 21.63 12.91
C ARG A 181 4.78 20.54 13.81
N GLU A 182 3.96 19.88 14.63
CA GLU A 182 4.43 18.85 15.56
C GLU A 182 5.00 17.64 14.83
N LEU A 183 4.36 17.22 13.75
CA LEU A 183 4.80 16.08 12.98
C LEU A 183 5.82 16.43 11.90
N ASN A 184 6.13 17.72 11.70
CA ASN A 184 7.03 18.19 10.64
C ASN A 184 6.66 17.58 9.28
N VAL A 185 5.40 17.81 8.86
CA VAL A 185 4.81 17.39 7.59
C VAL A 185 4.09 18.58 6.95
N LYS A 186 3.78 18.49 5.66
CA LYS A 186 3.04 19.55 4.97
C LYS A 186 1.57 19.53 5.37
N ARG A 187 0.95 20.71 5.38
CA ARG A 187 -0.47 20.88 5.66
C ARG A 187 -1.37 20.08 4.71
N GLU A 188 -1.02 20.09 3.43
CA GLU A 188 -1.74 19.36 2.39
C GLU A 188 -1.74 17.85 2.66
N GLU A 189 -0.62 17.31 3.15
CA GLU A 189 -0.49 15.89 3.50
C GLU A 189 -1.39 15.50 4.69
N VAL A 190 -1.60 16.42 5.66
CA VAL A 190 -2.50 16.19 6.78
C VAL A 190 -3.95 16.10 6.30
N MET A 191 -4.39 17.06 5.45
CA MET A 191 -5.73 17.08 4.87
C MET A 191 -6.00 15.85 4.01
N GLU A 192 -5.06 15.50 3.14
CA GLU A 192 -5.14 14.32 2.30
C GLU A 192 -5.27 13.04 3.16
N MET A 193 -4.46 12.93 4.20
CA MET A 193 -4.46 11.75 5.07
C MET A 193 -5.75 11.67 5.91
N GLU A 194 -6.29 12.79 6.36
CA GLU A 194 -7.59 12.84 7.04
C GLU A 194 -8.70 12.30 6.13
N THR A 195 -8.75 12.77 4.88
CA THR A 195 -9.73 12.31 3.89
C THR A 195 -9.58 10.81 3.62
N ARG A 196 -8.36 10.32 3.46
CA ARG A 196 -8.09 8.88 3.22
C ARG A 196 -8.48 8.00 4.41
N MET A 197 -8.37 8.51 5.64
CA MET A 197 -8.68 7.75 6.85
C MET A 197 -10.15 7.87 7.28
N SER A 198 -10.91 8.85 6.79
CA SER A 198 -12.29 9.08 7.18
C SER A 198 -13.27 8.05 6.61
N GLY A 199 -13.04 7.55 5.39
CA GLY A 199 -13.88 6.54 4.75
C GLY A 199 -13.45 5.10 5.09
N GLY A 200 -14.36 4.13 5.04
CA GLY A 200 -14.08 2.68 5.09
C GLY A 200 -14.13 2.05 3.70
N ASP A 201 -13.68 0.81 3.59
CA ASP A 201 -13.92 0.00 2.41
C ASP A 201 -15.41 -0.35 2.36
N VAL A 202 -16.04 -0.22 1.20
CA VAL A 202 -17.46 -0.53 1.00
C VAL A 202 -17.57 -1.91 0.38
N VAL A 203 -18.37 -2.78 0.98
CA VAL A 203 -18.67 -4.11 0.44
C VAL A 203 -19.63 -3.93 -0.75
N LEU A 204 -19.27 -4.43 -1.91
CA LEU A 204 -20.08 -4.34 -3.13
C LEU A 204 -21.15 -5.44 -3.20
N ASP A 205 -20.85 -6.62 -2.66
CA ASP A 205 -21.77 -7.74 -2.66
C ASP A 205 -22.93 -7.52 -1.67
N PRO A 206 -24.12 -8.03 -1.97
CA PRO A 206 -25.22 -8.03 -1.02
C PRO A 206 -24.85 -8.84 0.23
N GLY A 207 -25.18 -8.33 1.41
CA GLY A 207 -25.08 -9.10 2.64
C GLY A 207 -26.02 -10.31 2.64
N PRO A 208 -25.84 -11.30 3.55
CA PRO A 208 -26.79 -12.39 3.69
C PRO A 208 -28.18 -11.82 3.98
N ALA A 209 -29.16 -12.21 3.17
CA ALA A 209 -30.55 -11.81 3.34
C ALA A 209 -31.11 -12.46 4.62
N ASP A 210 -31.69 -11.66 5.51
CA ASP A 210 -32.25 -12.10 6.80
C ASP A 210 -33.68 -12.39 6.55
N ASP A 211 -34.39 -13.03 6.00
CA ASP A 211 -35.84 -13.33 5.78
C ASP A 211 -36.27 -13.59 4.33
N GLY A 212 -35.34 -14.00 3.45
CA GLY A 212 -35.73 -14.46 2.11
C GLY A 212 -36.09 -13.34 1.13
N GLU A 213 -35.89 -12.09 1.47
CA GLU A 213 -35.93 -10.96 0.56
C GLU A 213 -34.62 -10.85 -0.24
N GLU A 214 -34.68 -10.58 -1.53
CA GLU A 214 -33.51 -10.33 -2.36
C GLU A 214 -32.78 -9.07 -1.87
N SER A 215 -31.65 -9.23 -1.19
CA SER A 215 -30.82 -8.11 -0.78
C SER A 215 -30.04 -7.57 -1.98
N TYR A 216 -30.35 -6.35 -2.38
CA TYR A 216 -29.62 -5.67 -3.45
C TYR A 216 -28.35 -5.04 -2.90
N GLY A 217 -27.19 -5.52 -3.32
CA GLY A 217 -25.90 -4.91 -2.99
C GLY A 217 -25.61 -3.66 -3.82
N PRO A 218 -24.65 -2.81 -3.38
CA PRO A 218 -24.24 -1.62 -4.13
C PRO A 218 -23.82 -1.92 -5.57
N ILE A 219 -23.36 -3.13 -5.88
CA ILE A 219 -22.98 -3.56 -7.22
C ILE A 219 -24.15 -3.45 -8.22
N ALA A 220 -25.39 -3.62 -7.77
CA ALA A 220 -26.57 -3.54 -8.62
C ALA A 220 -26.85 -2.10 -9.12
N TYR A 221 -26.31 -1.10 -8.44
CA TYR A 221 -26.49 0.32 -8.78
C TYR A 221 -25.27 0.91 -9.51
N LEU A 222 -24.20 0.13 -9.68
CA LEU A 222 -23.02 0.58 -10.42
C LEU A 222 -23.24 0.37 -11.92
N ALA A 223 -23.30 1.48 -12.66
CA ALA A 223 -23.36 1.44 -14.11
C ALA A 223 -21.94 1.33 -14.68
N ASP A 224 -21.74 0.43 -15.65
CA ASP A 224 -20.55 0.40 -16.47
C ASP A 224 -20.74 1.37 -17.66
N ALA A 225 -20.02 2.48 -17.62
CA ALA A 225 -20.04 3.48 -18.68
C ALA A 225 -19.05 3.20 -19.82
N THR A 226 -18.29 2.10 -19.75
CA THR A 226 -17.20 1.81 -20.70
C THR A 226 -17.72 1.55 -22.11
N HIS A 227 -18.91 0.96 -22.24
CA HIS A 227 -19.56 0.58 -23.49
C HIS A 227 -20.94 1.22 -23.65
N GLU A 228 -21.10 2.45 -23.19
CA GLU A 228 -22.36 3.14 -23.40
C GLU A 228 -22.55 3.46 -24.88
N PRO A 229 -23.65 2.97 -25.52
CA PRO A 229 -23.85 3.09 -26.96
C PRO A 229 -23.86 4.55 -27.45
N THR A 230 -24.39 5.47 -26.63
CA THR A 230 -24.44 6.91 -26.96
C THR A 230 -23.06 7.52 -27.01
N ALA A 231 -22.21 7.25 -26.01
CA ALA A 231 -20.83 7.76 -25.96
C ALA A 231 -19.96 7.16 -27.09
N GLU A 232 -20.19 5.90 -27.42
CA GLU A 232 -19.47 5.25 -28.55
C GLU A 232 -19.91 5.81 -29.91
N LEU A 233 -21.21 6.04 -30.09
CA LEU A 233 -21.73 6.71 -31.31
C LEU A 233 -21.20 8.12 -31.45
N GLU A 234 -21.27 8.93 -30.39
CA GLU A 234 -20.72 10.30 -30.39
C GLU A 234 -19.21 10.33 -30.71
N SER A 235 -18.46 9.36 -30.18
CA SER A 235 -17.03 9.25 -30.51
C SER A 235 -16.81 8.90 -31.98
N ARG A 236 -17.54 7.93 -32.51
CA ARG A 236 -17.47 7.53 -33.92
C ARG A 236 -17.89 8.65 -34.87
N GLU A 237 -18.98 9.36 -34.55
CA GLU A 237 -19.42 10.51 -35.35
C GLU A 237 -18.38 11.65 -35.32
N ARG A 238 -17.81 11.92 -34.16
CA ARG A 238 -16.74 12.92 -34.04
C ARG A 238 -15.51 12.55 -34.85
N ASP A 239 -15.10 11.27 -34.81
CA ASP A 239 -13.95 10.77 -35.57
C ASP A 239 -14.24 10.80 -37.09
N ALA A 240 -15.46 10.44 -37.50
CA ALA A 240 -15.89 10.53 -38.89
C ALA A 240 -15.89 11.99 -39.40
N MET A 241 -16.51 12.90 -38.65
CA MET A 241 -16.52 14.33 -38.97
C MET A 241 -15.11 14.90 -39.03
N ALA A 242 -14.22 14.52 -38.11
CA ALA A 242 -12.83 14.95 -38.14
C ALA A 242 -12.09 14.43 -39.40
N SER A 243 -12.30 13.17 -39.79
CA SER A 243 -11.67 12.59 -40.97
C SER A 243 -12.17 13.18 -42.27
N GLU A 244 -13.50 13.35 -42.43
CA GLU A 244 -14.13 14.01 -43.56
C GLU A 244 -13.70 15.48 -43.65
N GLY A 245 -13.71 16.19 -42.51
CA GLY A 245 -13.26 17.57 -42.45
C GLY A 245 -11.80 17.73 -42.85
N ILE A 246 -10.91 16.80 -42.48
CA ILE A 246 -9.52 16.81 -42.93
C ILE A 246 -9.42 16.54 -44.42
N ALA A 247 -10.18 15.57 -44.96
CA ALA A 247 -10.20 15.27 -46.38
C ALA A 247 -10.64 16.48 -47.20
N ASP A 248 -11.75 17.10 -46.81
CA ASP A 248 -12.29 18.30 -47.49
C ASP A 248 -11.32 19.51 -47.39
N ALA A 249 -10.66 19.68 -46.23
CA ALA A 249 -9.67 20.72 -46.07
C ALA A 249 -8.43 20.49 -46.93
N LEU A 250 -8.02 19.25 -47.16
CA LEU A 250 -6.92 18.89 -48.10
C LEU A 250 -7.30 19.11 -49.54
N GLU A 251 -8.56 18.87 -49.93
CA GLU A 251 -9.05 19.14 -51.29
C GLU A 251 -9.05 20.63 -51.67
N GLN A 252 -9.23 21.50 -50.68
CA GLN A 252 -9.17 22.95 -50.88
C GLN A 252 -7.76 23.52 -51.00
N LEU A 253 -6.74 22.69 -50.81
CA LEU A 253 -5.33 23.06 -51.00
C LEU A 253 -4.88 22.88 -52.44
N ASP A 254 -3.94 23.72 -52.87
CA ASP A 254 -3.23 23.48 -54.11
C ASP A 254 -2.40 22.19 -54.07
N PRO A 255 -2.22 21.48 -55.20
CA PRO A 255 -1.60 20.15 -55.21
C PRO A 255 -0.22 20.08 -54.52
N ARG A 256 0.53 21.17 -54.58
CA ARG A 256 1.85 21.28 -53.97
C ARG A 256 1.75 21.36 -52.43
N SER A 257 0.89 22.24 -51.94
CA SER A 257 0.65 22.41 -50.49
C SER A 257 0.05 21.16 -49.89
N ARG A 258 -0.91 20.52 -50.59
CA ARG A 258 -1.54 19.26 -50.17
C ARG A 258 -0.48 18.17 -49.98
N ARG A 259 0.39 17.94 -50.96
CA ARG A 259 1.43 16.92 -50.90
C ARG A 259 2.44 17.19 -49.76
N ILE A 260 2.82 18.45 -49.53
CA ILE A 260 3.70 18.82 -48.42
C ILE A 260 3.06 18.47 -47.08
N VAL A 261 1.77 18.74 -46.90
CA VAL A 261 1.05 18.40 -45.64
C VAL A 261 0.90 16.89 -45.48
N GLU A 262 0.52 16.17 -46.57
CA GLU A 262 0.34 14.72 -46.53
C GLU A 262 1.66 14.01 -46.17
N GLU A 263 2.78 14.34 -46.85
CA GLU A 263 4.06 13.68 -46.61
C GLU A 263 4.67 13.98 -45.23
N ARG A 264 4.33 15.11 -44.64
CA ARG A 264 4.90 15.54 -43.38
C ARG A 264 4.06 15.14 -42.17
N TRP A 265 2.75 15.17 -42.28
CA TRP A 265 1.86 15.05 -41.13
C TRP A 265 0.95 13.82 -41.17
N LEU A 266 0.60 13.31 -42.33
CA LEU A 266 -0.33 12.20 -42.49
C LEU A 266 0.37 10.87 -42.79
N LYS A 267 1.53 10.90 -43.42
CA LYS A 267 2.34 9.70 -43.60
C LYS A 267 3.26 9.49 -42.40
N VAL A 268 3.15 8.32 -41.79
CA VAL A 268 4.08 7.84 -40.79
C VAL A 268 4.99 6.83 -41.48
N ASN A 269 6.29 6.98 -41.33
CA ASN A 269 7.25 6.01 -41.84
C ASN A 269 7.12 4.68 -41.13
N ASP A 270 7.49 3.57 -41.77
CA ASP A 270 7.42 2.22 -41.18
C ASP A 270 8.21 2.08 -39.88
N ASP A 271 9.18 2.96 -39.63
CA ASP A 271 9.99 3.03 -38.40
C ASP A 271 9.33 3.80 -37.25
N GLY A 272 8.08 4.26 -37.43
CA GLY A 272 7.38 5.09 -36.41
C GLY A 272 7.94 6.52 -36.28
N SER A 273 8.92 6.91 -37.07
CA SER A 273 9.38 8.29 -37.21
C SER A 273 8.34 9.10 -38.01
N GLY A 274 8.04 10.32 -37.56
CA GLY A 274 7.10 11.21 -38.26
C GLY A 274 7.53 11.43 -39.71
N GLY A 275 6.60 11.95 -40.55
CA GLY A 275 6.81 12.12 -41.97
C GLY A 275 8.07 12.90 -42.39
N MET A 276 8.24 13.15 -43.68
CA MET A 276 9.44 13.76 -44.28
C MET A 276 9.83 15.08 -43.60
N THR A 277 11.13 15.29 -43.43
CA THR A 277 11.67 16.54 -42.85
C THR A 277 11.57 17.71 -43.85
N LEU A 278 11.62 18.95 -43.34
CA LEU A 278 11.63 20.16 -44.17
C LEU A 278 12.80 20.17 -45.17
N HIS A 279 13.94 19.59 -44.79
CA HIS A 279 15.13 19.52 -45.65
C HIS A 279 14.97 18.53 -46.79
N GLU A 280 14.37 17.38 -46.57
CA GLU A 280 14.08 16.36 -47.56
C GLU A 280 13.10 16.89 -48.61
N LEU A 281 11.98 17.49 -48.15
CA LEU A 281 11.02 18.14 -49.03
C LEU A 281 11.63 19.31 -49.81
N ALA A 282 12.49 20.10 -49.17
CA ALA A 282 13.21 21.18 -49.84
C ALA A 282 14.12 20.67 -50.96
N SER A 283 14.80 19.56 -50.75
CA SER A 283 15.64 18.87 -51.73
C SER A 283 14.82 18.35 -52.92
N GLU A 284 13.65 17.73 -52.64
CA GLU A 284 12.76 17.21 -53.69
C GLU A 284 12.20 18.32 -54.59
N TYR A 285 11.78 19.42 -53.98
CA TYR A 285 11.18 20.54 -54.72
C TYR A 285 12.19 21.58 -55.22
N GLY A 286 13.49 21.43 -54.96
CA GLY A 286 14.54 22.36 -55.40
C GLY A 286 14.39 23.77 -54.81
N VAL A 287 13.89 23.89 -53.57
CA VAL A 287 13.65 25.16 -52.86
C VAL A 287 14.30 25.16 -51.50
N SER A 288 14.38 26.32 -50.86
CA SER A 288 14.91 26.39 -49.49
C SER A 288 13.94 25.77 -48.46
N ALA A 289 14.47 25.20 -47.38
CA ALA A 289 13.67 24.64 -46.29
C ALA A 289 12.71 25.69 -45.66
N GLU A 290 13.15 26.95 -45.61
CA GLU A 290 12.31 28.04 -45.11
C GLU A 290 11.11 28.31 -46.06
N ARG A 291 11.29 28.11 -47.38
CA ARG A 291 10.18 28.22 -48.32
C ARG A 291 9.15 27.13 -48.14
N ILE A 292 9.57 25.89 -47.87
CA ILE A 292 8.65 24.79 -47.51
C ILE A 292 7.90 25.11 -46.23
N ARG A 293 8.59 25.64 -45.20
CA ARG A 293 7.95 26.07 -43.96
C ARG A 293 6.89 27.18 -44.18
N GLN A 294 7.15 28.14 -45.05
CA GLN A 294 6.17 29.17 -45.36
C GLN A 294 4.93 28.60 -46.05
N ILE A 295 5.12 27.65 -47.00
CA ILE A 295 4.02 26.96 -47.67
C ILE A 295 3.21 26.16 -46.68
N GLU A 296 3.85 25.41 -45.78
CA GLU A 296 3.21 24.64 -44.72
C GLU A 296 2.36 25.53 -43.81
N VAL A 297 2.90 26.61 -43.29
CA VAL A 297 2.17 27.55 -42.43
C VAL A 297 0.96 28.16 -43.15
N ALA A 298 1.11 28.49 -44.43
CA ALA A 298 0.01 29.00 -45.24
C ALA A 298 -1.07 27.93 -45.47
N ALA A 299 -0.66 26.69 -45.76
CA ALA A 299 -1.55 25.55 -45.92
C ALA A 299 -2.32 25.25 -44.60
N MET A 300 -1.64 25.16 -43.47
CA MET A 300 -2.26 24.96 -42.16
C MET A 300 -3.26 26.07 -41.80
N LYS A 301 -2.97 27.32 -42.18
CA LYS A 301 -3.89 28.45 -41.99
C LYS A 301 -5.17 28.30 -42.83
N LYS A 302 -5.06 27.83 -44.09
CA LYS A 302 -6.20 27.53 -44.96
C LYS A 302 -7.02 26.36 -44.41
N MET A 303 -6.36 25.25 -44.03
CA MET A 303 -7.02 24.08 -43.43
C MET A 303 -7.77 24.45 -42.14
N ARG A 304 -7.16 25.22 -41.25
CA ARG A 304 -7.83 25.71 -40.04
C ARG A 304 -9.10 26.49 -40.35
N LYS A 305 -9.10 27.30 -41.42
CA LYS A 305 -10.30 28.04 -41.82
C LYS A 305 -11.38 27.13 -42.41
N ALA A 306 -11.00 26.10 -43.15
CA ALA A 306 -11.94 25.09 -43.66
C ALA A 306 -12.54 24.23 -42.55
N LEU A 307 -11.71 23.78 -41.59
CA LEU A 307 -12.12 22.99 -40.45
C LEU A 307 -13.03 23.76 -39.48
N ALA A 308 -13.02 25.10 -39.49
CA ALA A 308 -13.92 25.89 -38.64
C ALA A 308 -15.42 25.70 -38.94
N SER A 309 -15.76 25.10 -40.10
CA SER A 309 -17.14 24.74 -40.44
C SER A 309 -17.58 23.36 -39.87
N TYR A 310 -16.62 22.55 -39.35
CA TYR A 310 -16.86 21.25 -38.70
C TYR A 310 -16.71 21.31 -37.20
N ALA A 311 -16.31 22.42 -36.59
CA ALA A 311 -16.20 22.68 -35.18
C ALA A 311 -17.45 23.38 -34.64
#